data_9b859f9bae450e5f0bdd89ac88f1e55a
#
_entry.id   9b859f9bae450e5f0bdd89ac88f1e55a
#
_cell.length_a   1.000
_cell.length_b   1.000
_cell.length_c   1.000
_cell.angle_alpha   90.00
_cell.angle_beta   90.00
_cell.angle_gamma   90.00
#
_symmetry.space_group_name_H-M   'P 1'
#
loop_
_entity.id
_entity.type
_entity.pdbx_description
1 polymer ?
#
loop_
_entity_poly.entity_id
_entity_poly.type
_entity_poly.pdbx_seq_one_letter_code
_entity_poly.pdbx_strand_id
1 'polypeptide(L)'
;MVLVDTSVWVDHLRNGNHVLADRLLNDQVACHPLVISELAYENLKRRDELISLLRALPFIDRVSDDEVLFFIEQHSLYGQGLGLVDMHLLASCTLSHTTLWTLDSRLHRAAEALGRQPD
;
A
#
# COMPACT_ATOMS: atom_id res chain seq x y z
N MET A 1 -0.73 3.83 12.20
CA MET A 1 0.09 3.46 11.02
C MET A 1 -0.74 3.44 9.77
N VAL A 2 -0.16 3.88 8.69
CA VAL A 2 -0.76 3.82 7.36
C VAL A 2 0.18 3.12 6.39
N LEU A 3 -0.35 2.16 5.64
CA LEU A 3 0.36 1.57 4.52
C LEU A 3 0.16 2.48 3.31
N VAL A 4 1.26 2.90 2.70
CA VAL A 4 1.25 3.81 1.56
C VAL A 4 1.45 3.01 0.27
N ASP A 5 0.45 3.07 -0.60
CA ASP A 5 0.48 2.40 -1.91
C ASP A 5 1.49 3.06 -2.85
N THR A 6 1.92 2.30 -3.83
CA THR A 6 2.85 2.73 -4.88
C THR A 6 2.43 4.04 -5.54
N SER A 7 1.14 4.24 -5.81
CA SER A 7 0.61 5.45 -6.44
C SER A 7 0.95 6.73 -5.66
N VAL A 8 0.90 6.68 -4.34
CA VAL A 8 1.23 7.81 -3.47
C VAL A 8 2.73 8.09 -3.49
N TRP A 9 3.55 7.03 -3.43
CA TRP A 9 5.01 7.18 -3.51
C TRP A 9 5.44 7.81 -4.83
N VAL A 10 4.87 7.37 -5.94
CA VAL A 10 5.16 7.92 -7.26
C VAL A 10 4.77 9.41 -7.33
N ASP A 11 3.59 9.76 -6.82
CA ASP A 11 3.17 11.16 -6.74
C ASP A 11 4.14 12.00 -5.93
N HIS A 12 4.55 11.49 -4.77
CA HIS A 12 5.51 12.18 -3.90
C HIS A 12 6.84 12.45 -4.61
N LEU A 13 7.34 11.46 -5.35
CA LEU A 13 8.60 11.60 -6.08
C LEU A 13 8.51 12.58 -7.25
N ARG A 14 7.36 12.66 -7.91
CA ARG A 14 7.17 13.52 -9.08
C ARG A 14 6.79 14.95 -8.72
N ASN A 15 5.93 15.11 -7.73
CA ASN A 15 5.27 16.38 -7.44
C ASN A 15 5.50 16.88 -6.01
N GLY A 16 6.04 16.04 -5.14
CA GLY A 16 6.06 16.29 -3.71
C GLY A 16 4.66 16.12 -3.09
N ASN A 17 4.60 15.39 -1.99
CA ASN A 17 3.36 15.19 -1.24
C ASN A 17 3.66 15.50 0.22
N HIS A 18 3.23 16.68 0.68
CA HIS A 18 3.56 17.15 2.02
C HIS A 18 2.84 16.35 3.12
N VAL A 19 1.68 15.77 2.81
CA VAL A 19 0.97 14.90 3.77
C VAL A 19 1.80 13.64 4.03
N LEU A 20 2.34 13.03 2.98
CA LEU A 20 3.23 11.88 3.13
C LEU A 20 4.51 12.26 3.89
N ALA A 21 5.11 13.40 3.55
CA ALA A 21 6.30 13.88 4.25
C ALA A 21 6.04 14.05 5.75
N ASP A 22 4.91 14.63 6.12
CA ASP A 22 4.54 14.81 7.54
C ASP A 22 4.33 13.47 8.24
N ARG A 23 3.68 12.51 7.59
CA ARG A 23 3.47 11.18 8.16
C ARG A 23 4.79 10.43 8.35
N LEU A 24 5.73 10.59 7.43
CA LEU A 24 7.08 10.02 7.56
C LEU A 24 7.82 10.61 8.76
N LEU A 25 7.75 11.93 8.93
CA LEU A 25 8.38 12.61 10.08
C LEU A 25 7.79 12.17 11.42
N ASN A 26 6.56 11.75 11.44
CA ASN A 26 5.86 11.32 12.65
C ASN A 26 5.84 9.80 12.84
N ASP A 27 6.65 9.06 12.09
CA ASP A 27 6.75 7.61 12.16
C ASP A 27 5.42 6.88 11.98
N GLN A 28 4.59 7.38 11.07
CA GLN A 28 3.23 6.88 10.84
C GLN A 28 3.10 6.06 9.57
N VAL A 29 4.20 5.80 8.86
CA VAL A 29 4.18 5.10 7.57
C VAL A 29 4.73 3.70 7.71
N ALA A 30 3.95 2.73 7.23
CA ALA A 30 4.35 1.33 7.11
C ALA A 30 4.60 0.98 5.64
N CYS A 31 5.34 -0.09 5.43
CA CYS A 31 5.65 -0.61 4.10
C CYS A 31 5.20 -2.06 3.96
N HIS A 32 5.14 -2.52 2.72
CA HIS A 32 4.83 -3.91 2.36
C HIS A 32 5.82 -4.35 1.28
N PRO A 33 6.29 -5.62 1.30
CA PRO A 33 7.26 -6.10 0.31
C PRO A 33 6.83 -5.89 -1.14
N LEU A 34 5.53 -6.01 -1.44
CA LEU A 34 5.04 -5.84 -2.81
C LEU A 34 5.02 -4.39 -3.27
N VAL A 35 4.94 -3.42 -2.35
CA VAL A 35 5.12 -2.00 -2.70
C VAL A 35 6.56 -1.77 -3.16
N ILE A 36 7.53 -2.34 -2.46
CA ILE A 36 8.94 -2.25 -2.86
C ILE A 36 9.13 -2.90 -4.24
N SER A 37 8.55 -4.08 -4.46
CA SER A 37 8.66 -4.77 -5.74
C SER A 37 8.10 -3.95 -6.89
N GLU A 38 6.95 -3.31 -6.71
CA GLU A 38 6.37 -2.45 -7.73
C GLU A 38 7.25 -1.24 -8.04
N LEU A 39 7.77 -0.59 -7.02
CA LEU A 39 8.65 0.56 -7.20
C LEU A 39 10.00 0.17 -7.81
N ALA A 40 10.43 -1.05 -7.57
CA ALA A 40 11.73 -1.53 -8.05
C ALA A 40 11.83 -1.60 -9.59
N TYR A 41 10.71 -1.84 -10.28
CA TYR A 41 10.72 -1.87 -11.76
C TYR A 41 10.19 -0.58 -12.40
N GLU A 42 9.85 0.42 -11.61
CA GLU A 42 9.51 1.74 -12.15
C GLU A 42 10.77 2.49 -12.56
N ASN A 43 10.67 3.30 -13.62
CA ASN A 43 11.78 4.15 -14.06
C ASN A 43 11.77 5.45 -13.25
N LEU A 44 12.30 5.41 -12.04
CA LEU A 44 12.30 6.52 -11.10
C LEU A 44 13.71 7.09 -10.91
N LYS A 45 13.80 8.41 -10.82
CA LYS A 45 15.03 9.06 -10.38
C LYS A 45 15.30 8.69 -8.91
N ARG A 46 16.58 8.47 -8.59
CA ARG A 46 17.01 8.13 -7.22
C ARG A 46 16.34 6.87 -6.68
N ARG A 47 16.09 5.92 -7.58
CA ARG A 47 15.41 4.66 -7.26
C ARG A 47 16.07 3.91 -6.10
N ASP A 48 17.41 3.83 -6.11
CA ASP A 48 18.14 3.07 -5.08
C ASP A 48 18.01 3.72 -3.70
N GLU A 49 18.01 5.05 -3.65
CA GLU A 49 17.78 5.78 -2.38
C GLU A 49 16.37 5.52 -1.85
N LEU A 50 15.37 5.51 -2.73
CA LEU A 50 13.99 5.23 -2.34
C LEU A 50 13.85 3.81 -1.80
N ILE A 51 14.40 2.82 -2.50
CA ILE A 51 14.34 1.41 -2.06
C ILE A 51 14.98 1.27 -0.67
N SER A 52 16.13 1.90 -0.45
CA SER A 52 16.80 1.89 0.85
C SER A 52 15.94 2.51 1.95
N LEU A 53 15.29 3.64 1.65
CA LEU A 53 14.36 4.30 2.59
C LEU A 53 13.20 3.38 2.95
N LEU A 54 12.57 2.78 1.95
CA LEU A 54 11.41 1.91 2.15
C LEU A 54 11.76 0.68 2.98
N ARG A 55 12.94 0.10 2.77
CA ARG A 55 13.41 -1.05 3.54
C ARG A 55 13.65 -0.73 5.01
N ALA A 56 13.89 0.53 5.34
CA ALA A 56 14.08 0.98 6.72
C ALA A 56 12.76 1.27 7.46
N LEU A 57 11.63 1.30 6.75
CA LEU A 57 10.32 1.54 7.36
C LEU A 57 9.81 0.28 8.08
N PRO A 58 8.91 0.44 9.05
CA PRO A 58 8.20 -0.72 9.62
C PRO A 58 7.38 -1.44 8.53
N PHE A 59 7.38 -2.77 8.58
CA PHE A 59 6.63 -3.59 7.63
C PHE A 59 5.39 -4.17 8.31
N ILE A 60 4.28 -4.20 7.56
CA ILE A 60 3.13 -5.01 7.96
C ILE A 60 3.31 -6.43 7.44
N ASP A 61 2.66 -7.39 8.08
CA ASP A 61 2.80 -8.79 7.73
C ASP A 61 2.19 -9.09 6.35
N ARG A 62 2.94 -9.82 5.55
CA ARG A 62 2.47 -10.33 4.28
C ARG A 62 1.60 -11.56 4.54
N VAL A 63 0.47 -11.66 3.83
CA VAL A 63 -0.39 -12.84 3.88
C VAL A 63 0.03 -13.85 2.81
N SER A 64 -0.31 -15.12 3.04
CA SER A 64 -0.03 -16.18 2.06
C SER A 64 -0.98 -16.08 0.86
N ASP A 65 -0.64 -16.77 -0.22
CA ASP A 65 -1.48 -16.83 -1.41
C ASP A 65 -2.87 -17.45 -1.09
N ASP A 66 -2.91 -18.48 -0.26
CA ASP A 66 -4.16 -19.10 0.17
C ASP A 66 -5.01 -18.14 1.02
N GLU A 67 -4.38 -17.38 1.90
CA GLU A 67 -5.07 -16.38 2.70
C GLU A 67 -5.65 -15.26 1.83
N VAL A 68 -4.93 -14.82 0.82
CA VAL A 68 -5.44 -13.81 -0.13
C VAL A 68 -6.63 -14.36 -0.89
N LEU A 69 -6.56 -15.60 -1.37
CA LEU A 69 -7.68 -16.24 -2.08
C LEU A 69 -8.92 -16.30 -1.19
N PHE A 70 -8.77 -16.73 0.04
CA PHE A 70 -9.87 -16.77 1.02
C PHE A 70 -10.44 -15.36 1.26
N PHE A 71 -9.57 -14.35 1.40
CA PHE A 71 -9.96 -12.97 1.61
C PHE A 71 -10.78 -12.42 0.44
N ILE A 72 -10.35 -12.68 -0.79
CA ILE A 72 -11.08 -12.27 -2.01
C ILE A 72 -12.49 -12.86 -2.00
N GLU A 73 -12.63 -14.15 -1.70
CA GLU A 73 -13.93 -14.81 -1.65
C GLU A 73 -14.80 -14.28 -0.52
N GLN A 74 -14.23 -14.12 0.67
CA GLN A 74 -14.96 -13.66 1.85
C GLN A 74 -15.57 -12.27 1.65
N HIS A 75 -14.85 -11.38 0.97
CA HIS A 75 -15.28 -9.98 0.76
C HIS A 75 -15.80 -9.69 -0.64
N SER A 76 -15.96 -10.73 -1.47
CA SER A 76 -16.48 -10.60 -2.83
C SER A 76 -15.75 -9.54 -3.66
N LEU A 77 -14.42 -9.55 -3.59
CA LEU A 77 -13.59 -8.53 -4.23
C LEU A 77 -13.32 -8.81 -5.71
N TYR A 78 -13.76 -9.95 -6.23
CA TYR A 78 -13.57 -10.32 -7.64
C TYR A 78 -14.40 -9.42 -8.56
N GLY A 79 -13.91 -9.21 -9.78
CA GLY A 79 -14.64 -8.44 -10.79
C GLY A 79 -14.69 -6.93 -10.55
N GLN A 80 -13.88 -6.41 -9.65
CA GLN A 80 -13.89 -4.97 -9.31
C GLN A 80 -12.73 -4.19 -9.95
N GLY A 81 -11.97 -4.83 -10.81
CA GLY A 81 -10.84 -4.17 -11.47
C GLY A 81 -9.61 -3.98 -10.61
N LEU A 82 -9.52 -4.72 -9.49
CA LEU A 82 -8.37 -4.71 -8.60
C LEU A 82 -7.32 -5.71 -9.06
N GLY A 83 -6.04 -5.35 -8.97
CA GLY A 83 -4.94 -6.26 -9.28
C GLY A 83 -4.56 -7.13 -8.09
N LEU A 84 -3.69 -8.11 -8.36
CA LEU A 84 -3.23 -9.05 -7.33
C LEU A 84 -2.50 -8.36 -6.19
N VAL A 85 -1.64 -7.38 -6.50
CA VAL A 85 -0.94 -6.61 -5.46
C VAL A 85 -1.94 -5.87 -4.58
N ASP A 86 -2.96 -5.25 -5.18
CA ASP A 86 -4.02 -4.55 -4.44
C ASP A 86 -4.71 -5.48 -3.44
N MET A 87 -4.99 -6.72 -3.86
CA MET A 87 -5.61 -7.73 -2.99
C MET A 87 -4.72 -8.09 -1.81
N HIS A 88 -3.41 -8.25 -2.05
CA HIS A 88 -2.45 -8.49 -0.98
C HIS A 88 -2.38 -7.33 0.01
N LEU A 89 -2.36 -6.09 -0.48
CA LEU A 89 -2.31 -4.90 0.37
C LEU A 89 -3.57 -4.80 1.24
N LEU A 90 -4.74 -4.99 0.65
CA LEU A 90 -6.01 -4.97 1.37
C LEU A 90 -6.08 -6.04 2.46
N ALA A 91 -5.68 -7.26 2.11
CA ALA A 91 -5.70 -8.38 3.07
C ALA A 91 -4.72 -8.13 4.22
N SER A 92 -3.50 -7.68 3.93
CA SER A 92 -2.51 -7.38 4.95
C SER A 92 -2.97 -6.25 5.87
N CYS A 93 -3.55 -5.19 5.32
CA CYS A 93 -4.09 -4.07 6.12
C CYS A 93 -5.25 -4.51 7.01
N THR A 94 -6.13 -5.36 6.49
CA THR A 94 -7.27 -5.86 7.27
C THR A 94 -6.82 -6.73 8.44
N LEU A 95 -5.86 -7.62 8.21
CA LEU A 95 -5.34 -8.49 9.27
C LEU A 95 -4.53 -7.74 10.31
N SER A 96 -3.78 -6.72 9.91
CA SER A 96 -2.92 -5.96 10.82
C SER A 96 -3.60 -4.71 11.40
N HIS A 97 -4.88 -4.48 11.08
CA HIS A 97 -5.63 -3.28 11.51
C HIS A 97 -4.92 -1.98 11.12
N THR A 98 -4.31 -1.97 9.94
CA THR A 98 -3.61 -0.82 9.38
C THR A 98 -4.49 -0.20 8.30
N THR A 99 -4.44 1.11 8.12
CA THR A 99 -5.17 1.77 7.03
C THR A 99 -4.32 1.76 5.75
N LEU A 100 -5.00 1.86 4.60
CA LEU A 100 -4.36 1.85 3.29
C LEU A 100 -4.61 3.19 2.59
N TRP A 101 -3.54 3.89 2.24
CA TRP A 101 -3.60 5.13 1.49
C TRP A 101 -3.17 4.92 0.05
N THR A 102 -4.06 5.22 -0.88
CA THR A 102 -3.84 5.08 -2.32
C THR A 102 -4.49 6.25 -3.07
N LEU A 103 -3.95 6.57 -4.24
CA LEU A 103 -4.55 7.52 -5.18
C LEU A 103 -5.37 6.83 -6.27
N ASP A 104 -5.36 5.50 -6.29
CA ASP A 104 -6.20 4.71 -7.21
C ASP A 104 -7.63 4.67 -6.66
N SER A 105 -8.60 5.17 -7.44
CA SER A 105 -9.98 5.29 -6.98
C SER A 105 -10.65 3.95 -6.70
N ARG A 106 -10.32 2.91 -7.44
CA ARG A 106 -10.89 1.56 -7.24
C ARG A 106 -10.38 0.94 -5.93
N LEU A 107 -9.07 1.04 -5.72
CA LEU A 107 -8.46 0.54 -4.48
C LEU A 107 -8.94 1.33 -3.28
N HIS A 108 -9.06 2.66 -3.41
CA HIS A 108 -9.59 3.51 -2.34
C HIS A 108 -11.00 3.09 -1.94
N ARG A 109 -11.90 2.87 -2.92
CA ARG A 109 -13.27 2.43 -2.63
C ARG A 109 -13.32 1.09 -1.91
N ALA A 110 -12.46 0.15 -2.32
CA ALA A 110 -12.37 -1.15 -1.66
C ALA A 110 -11.87 -1.00 -0.20
N ALA A 111 -10.84 -0.19 0.02
CA ALA A 111 -10.33 0.10 1.35
C ALA A 111 -11.40 0.76 2.24
N GLU A 112 -12.13 1.72 1.69
CA GLU A 112 -13.23 2.41 2.39
C GLU A 112 -14.33 1.42 2.78
N ALA A 113 -14.73 0.54 1.88
CA ALA A 113 -15.75 -0.48 2.14
C ALA A 113 -15.35 -1.45 3.25
N LEU A 114 -14.04 -1.68 3.43
CA LEU A 114 -13.49 -2.54 4.48
C LEU A 114 -13.14 -1.77 5.75
N GLY A 115 -13.40 -0.46 5.79
CA GLY A 115 -13.05 0.38 6.93
C GLY A 115 -11.55 0.59 7.10
N ARG A 116 -10.79 0.52 6.00
CA ARG A 116 -9.33 0.63 6.00
C ARG A 116 -8.81 1.93 5.38
N GLN A 117 -9.65 2.89 5.05
CA GLN A 117 -9.20 4.19 4.56
C GLN A 117 -8.52 4.98 5.69
N PRO A 118 -7.50 5.79 5.40
CA PRO A 118 -6.89 6.65 6.41
C PRO A 118 -7.82 7.80 6.79
N ASP A 119 -7.58 8.36 7.95
CA ASP A 119 -8.33 9.52 8.47
C ASP A 119 -8.07 10.79 7.65
#